data_5448aee6a17f0140d2bc65a97af5c65a
#
_entry.id   5448aee6a17f0140d2bc65a97af5c65a
#
_cell.length_a   1.000
_cell.length_b   1.000
_cell.length_c   1.000
_cell.angle_alpha   90.00
_cell.angle_beta   90.00
_cell.angle_gamma   90.00
#
_symmetry.space_group_name_H-M   'P 1'
#
loop_
_entity.id
_entity.type
_entity.pdbx_description
1 polymer ?
#
loop_
_entity_poly.entity_id
_entity_poly.type
_entity_poly.pdbx_seq_one_letter_code
_entity_poly.pdbx_strand_id
1 'polypeptide(L)'
;MYLGLKKDVGCFLAYVEITGGNFLFENSVVGKILNQFCNMSKGEICESLEKNALGISDMTLFETVEEAADALFTGDVILFVDGFDKAVKIPDKGYPAMSVTEPDSEKVIRGSREGFADSIKVNTALIRKRLRTPKLKVKEVKMGTRSHTNVDIVYMEDLVYPSLLEEVERRLNRYEIDGILDSGMVEQLSEEKWYSPFPQFQTTQRPDRAAMAILEGRIVVLSDNSPSGLILPTDYNSFIKTSDDYYSRWEIASFARLIRYLAAFFAMTMPGLYLAVTNFHTQILPTTLLLSFAAARQGVPFPAVIEVLLMEIAFELLREAGVRLPGAMGNTIGIVGGLIIGQAAVEANIVSPIVVIVVAFTALCSFAIPNEEFATAFRLFKFLFLFLCSWLGFYGFLYGMLFVLIHLSHLKSFGIPYLTPFVGADLNDYEDERDSLLRQPLFCMKRRPIYAKRSQRIRLKRKDDHVFKK
;
A
#
# COMPACT_ATOMS: atom_id res chain seq x y z
N MET A 1 38.84 13.95 0.53
CA MET A 1 39.07 15.39 0.67
C MET A 1 40.33 15.55 1.52
N TYR A 2 41.19 16.56 1.24
CA TYR A 2 42.43 16.83 2.02
C TYR A 2 42.32 18.20 2.64
N LEU A 3 42.55 18.25 3.94
CA LEU A 3 42.45 19.46 4.78
C LEU A 3 43.77 19.74 5.51
N GLY A 4 43.83 20.82 6.22
CA GLY A 4 45.02 21.28 6.95
C GLY A 4 45.88 22.24 6.15
N LEU A 5 46.75 23.02 6.87
CA LEU A 5 47.65 24.01 6.29
C LEU A 5 48.54 23.47 5.17
N LYS A 6 48.91 22.19 5.24
CA LYS A 6 49.73 21.50 4.21
C LYS A 6 48.91 20.62 3.26
N LYS A 7 47.59 20.60 3.41
CA LYS A 7 46.68 19.66 2.71
C LYS A 7 47.10 18.17 2.85
N ASP A 8 47.60 17.83 4.05
CA ASP A 8 48.15 16.50 4.39
C ASP A 8 47.21 15.65 5.24
N VAL A 9 46.08 16.20 5.71
CA VAL A 9 45.09 15.46 6.48
C VAL A 9 43.97 14.96 5.58
N GLY A 10 43.94 13.65 5.36
CA GLY A 10 42.82 12.99 4.64
C GLY A 10 41.55 12.99 5.48
N CYS A 11 40.43 13.39 4.91
CA CYS A 11 39.15 13.23 5.56
C CYS A 11 38.07 12.81 4.55
N PHE A 12 37.04 12.13 5.01
CA PHE A 12 35.86 11.86 4.21
C PHE A 12 34.58 12.02 5.03
N LEU A 13 33.52 12.40 4.33
CA LEU A 13 32.18 12.56 4.86
C LEU A 13 31.33 11.41 4.35
N ALA A 14 30.68 10.71 5.27
CA ALA A 14 29.65 9.74 4.95
C ALA A 14 28.28 10.35 5.25
N TYR A 15 27.36 10.26 4.30
CA TYR A 15 25.99 10.73 4.46
C TYR A 15 25.06 9.93 3.54
N VAL A 16 23.79 9.95 3.88
CA VAL A 16 22.74 9.40 3.01
C VAL A 16 22.11 10.57 2.25
N GLU A 17 22.21 10.57 0.94
CA GLU A 17 21.97 11.70 0.03
C GLU A 17 20.68 12.49 0.30
N ILE A 18 19.63 11.87 0.82
CA ILE A 18 18.30 12.48 0.94
C ILE A 18 17.86 12.68 2.37
N THR A 19 18.53 12.07 3.32
CA THR A 19 18.24 12.21 4.75
C THR A 19 19.07 13.29 5.42
N GLY A 20 20.15 13.74 4.77
CA GLY A 20 20.92 14.90 5.15
C GLY A 20 20.26 16.20 4.68
N GLY A 21 20.55 17.31 5.34
CA GLY A 21 20.05 18.62 4.96
C GLY A 21 20.51 19.07 3.56
N ASN A 22 19.93 20.14 3.05
CA ASN A 22 20.31 20.70 1.74
C ASN A 22 21.78 21.13 1.75
N PHE A 23 22.62 20.29 1.14
CA PHE A 23 24.04 20.51 0.97
C PHE A 23 24.34 21.62 -0.06
N LEU A 24 24.11 22.85 0.33
CA LEU A 24 24.92 23.95 -0.18
C LEU A 24 26.19 23.96 0.67
N PHE A 25 27.22 23.23 0.22
CA PHE A 25 28.46 22.98 0.94
C PHE A 25 29.07 24.23 1.58
N GLU A 26 28.91 25.40 0.97
CA GLU A 26 29.49 26.65 1.45
C GLU A 26 28.75 27.23 2.67
N ASN A 27 27.45 27.02 2.81
CA ASN A 27 26.62 27.60 3.89
C ASN A 27 26.20 26.60 4.96
N SER A 28 26.49 25.31 4.77
CA SER A 28 26.17 24.27 5.75
C SER A 28 27.15 24.31 6.93
N VAL A 29 26.75 23.71 8.05
CA VAL A 29 27.65 23.50 9.21
C VAL A 29 28.90 22.74 8.77
N VAL A 30 28.74 21.75 7.89
CA VAL A 30 29.85 20.97 7.33
C VAL A 30 30.82 21.85 6.53
N GLY A 31 30.32 22.69 5.64
CA GLY A 31 31.17 23.60 4.86
C GLY A 31 31.96 24.59 5.75
N LYS A 32 31.31 25.09 6.79
CA LYS A 32 31.99 25.98 7.76
C LYS A 32 33.11 25.26 8.53
N ILE A 33 32.86 24.03 8.98
CA ILE A 33 33.86 23.20 9.66
C ILE A 33 35.04 22.91 8.74
N LEU A 34 34.77 22.48 7.51
CA LEU A 34 35.81 22.16 6.54
C LEU A 34 36.67 23.39 6.20
N ASN A 35 36.05 24.58 6.08
CA ASN A 35 36.77 25.83 5.85
C ASN A 35 37.68 26.21 7.03
N GLN A 36 37.23 25.97 8.28
CA GLN A 36 38.08 26.19 9.44
C GLN A 36 39.27 25.24 9.50
N PHE A 37 39.04 23.97 9.17
CA PHE A 37 40.10 22.95 9.15
C PHE A 37 41.19 23.19 8.10
N CYS A 38 40.91 23.94 7.05
CA CYS A 38 41.89 24.28 6.02
C CYS A 38 43.08 25.12 6.60
N ASN A 39 42.87 25.83 7.71
CA ASN A 39 43.85 26.72 8.34
C ASN A 39 44.49 26.12 9.60
N MET A 40 44.21 24.88 9.95
CA MET A 40 44.67 24.20 11.16
C MET A 40 45.72 23.14 10.86
N SER A 41 46.62 22.90 11.79
CA SER A 41 47.52 21.72 11.76
C SER A 41 46.76 20.44 12.15
N LYS A 42 47.33 19.27 11.83
CA LYS A 42 46.72 17.97 12.14
C LYS A 42 46.37 17.80 13.62
N GLY A 43 47.29 18.24 14.50
CA GLY A 43 47.08 18.17 15.96
C GLY A 43 45.96 19.10 16.45
N GLU A 44 45.86 20.31 15.90
CA GLU A 44 44.81 21.27 16.23
C GLU A 44 43.44 20.81 15.74
N ILE A 45 43.35 20.13 14.60
CA ILE A 45 42.11 19.51 14.10
C ILE A 45 41.63 18.45 15.09
N CYS A 46 42.48 17.52 15.49
CA CYS A 46 42.13 16.46 16.44
C CYS A 46 41.69 17.04 17.80
N GLU A 47 42.41 18.00 18.33
CA GLU A 47 42.08 18.66 19.60
C GLU A 47 40.76 19.44 19.53
N SER A 48 40.50 20.11 18.39
CA SER A 48 39.25 20.83 18.15
C SER A 48 38.05 19.89 18.06
N LEU A 49 38.22 18.71 17.50
CA LEU A 49 37.18 17.67 17.44
C LEU A 49 36.91 17.06 18.83
N GLU A 50 37.95 16.72 19.58
CA GLU A 50 37.79 16.16 20.93
C GLU A 50 37.08 17.12 21.90
N LYS A 51 37.43 18.40 21.87
CA LYS A 51 36.89 19.42 22.77
C LYS A 51 35.62 20.11 22.26
N ASN A 52 35.10 19.69 21.11
CA ASN A 52 34.03 20.40 20.41
C ASN A 52 34.27 21.93 20.32
N ALA A 53 35.50 22.32 20.02
CA ALA A 53 35.88 23.72 19.96
C ALA A 53 35.16 24.50 18.84
N LEU A 54 34.55 23.78 17.90
CA LEU A 54 33.73 24.33 16.82
C LEU A 54 32.31 24.72 17.27
N GLY A 55 31.94 24.38 18.51
CA GLY A 55 30.63 24.73 19.07
C GLY A 55 29.44 24.09 18.33
N ILE A 56 29.63 22.91 17.80
CA ILE A 56 28.56 22.20 17.12
C ILE A 56 27.59 21.64 18.17
N SER A 57 26.36 22.10 18.11
CA SER A 57 25.28 21.54 18.96
C SER A 57 25.07 20.07 18.65
N ASP A 58 24.95 19.25 19.68
CA ASP A 58 24.67 17.79 19.56
C ASP A 58 25.73 16.97 18.77
N MET A 59 26.98 17.45 18.75
CA MET A 59 28.12 16.70 18.25
C MET A 59 28.43 15.54 19.21
N THR A 60 28.58 14.33 18.69
CA THR A 60 28.99 13.14 19.45
C THR A 60 30.14 12.43 18.74
N LEU A 61 31.02 11.84 19.53
CA LEU A 61 32.14 11.03 19.06
C LEU A 61 31.78 9.57 19.21
N PHE A 62 32.00 8.78 18.18
CA PHE A 62 31.75 7.34 18.18
C PHE A 62 33.09 6.59 18.13
N GLU A 63 33.18 5.54 18.92
CA GLU A 63 34.38 4.68 18.97
C GLU A 63 34.22 3.46 18.06
N THR A 64 32.97 3.13 17.68
CA THR A 64 32.67 1.98 16.84
C THR A 64 32.05 2.39 15.50
N VAL A 65 32.33 1.59 14.46
CA VAL A 65 31.75 1.78 13.12
C VAL A 65 30.23 1.51 13.14
N GLU A 66 29.79 0.63 14.05
CA GLU A 66 28.36 0.29 14.17
C GLU A 66 27.55 1.48 14.68
N GLU A 67 28.03 2.19 15.72
CA GLU A 67 27.37 3.42 16.21
C GLU A 67 27.36 4.53 15.16
N ALA A 68 28.46 4.70 14.43
CA ALA A 68 28.55 5.65 13.33
C ALA A 68 27.56 5.29 12.20
N ALA A 69 27.41 4.00 11.85
CA ALA A 69 26.45 3.55 10.87
C ALA A 69 25.00 3.79 11.31
N ASP A 70 24.67 3.52 12.56
CA ASP A 70 23.33 3.78 13.11
C ASP A 70 22.97 5.28 13.06
N ALA A 71 23.91 6.16 13.40
CA ALA A 71 23.72 7.60 13.27
C ALA A 71 23.56 8.03 11.80
N LEU A 72 24.34 7.47 10.89
CA LEU A 72 24.25 7.71 9.45
C LEU A 72 22.83 7.38 8.92
N PHE A 73 22.29 6.23 9.32
CA PHE A 73 20.94 5.82 8.91
C PHE A 73 19.81 6.59 9.62
N THR A 74 20.13 7.34 10.69
CA THR A 74 19.19 8.30 11.28
C THR A 74 19.21 9.68 10.60
N GLY A 75 20.06 9.85 9.58
CA GLY A 75 20.12 11.06 8.76
C GLY A 75 21.19 12.07 9.20
N ASP A 76 22.08 11.68 10.11
CA ASP A 76 23.21 12.49 10.51
C ASP A 76 24.39 12.30 9.54
N VAL A 77 25.28 13.28 9.47
CA VAL A 77 26.50 13.20 8.69
C VAL A 77 27.64 12.71 9.58
N ILE A 78 28.44 11.80 9.08
CA ILE A 78 29.61 11.28 9.81
C ILE A 78 30.88 11.74 9.13
N LEU A 79 31.75 12.40 9.88
CA LEU A 79 33.07 12.84 9.45
C LEU A 79 34.14 11.90 10.01
N PHE A 80 34.97 11.37 9.10
CA PHE A 80 36.18 10.61 9.43
C PHE A 80 37.41 11.45 9.06
N VAL A 81 38.38 11.54 9.97
CA VAL A 81 39.61 12.34 9.81
C VAL A 81 40.82 11.45 10.02
N ASP A 82 41.78 11.50 9.12
CA ASP A 82 43.01 10.72 9.21
C ASP A 82 43.83 11.09 10.43
N GLY A 83 44.14 10.06 11.25
CA GLY A 83 44.86 10.23 12.50
C GLY A 83 44.00 10.60 13.71
N PHE A 84 42.66 10.58 13.54
CA PHE A 84 41.71 10.63 14.62
C PHE A 84 40.97 9.30 14.70
N ASP A 85 41.03 8.65 15.87
CA ASP A 85 40.56 7.29 16.08
C ASP A 85 39.03 7.17 16.27
N LYS A 86 38.30 8.27 16.26
CA LYS A 86 36.86 8.34 16.48
C LYS A 86 36.15 8.92 15.27
N ALA A 87 34.92 8.44 15.04
CA ALA A 87 34.02 9.03 14.05
C ALA A 87 33.25 10.21 14.68
N VAL A 88 33.11 11.30 13.94
CA VAL A 88 32.46 12.52 14.41
C VAL A 88 31.07 12.63 13.81
N LYS A 89 30.04 12.59 14.64
CA LYS A 89 28.67 12.88 14.23
C LYS A 89 28.45 14.37 14.12
N ILE A 90 27.95 14.81 12.97
CA ILE A 90 27.48 16.16 12.71
C ILE A 90 25.98 16.11 12.48
N PRO A 91 25.16 16.72 13.33
CA PRO A 91 23.70 16.71 13.16
C PRO A 91 23.30 17.57 11.97
N ASP A 92 22.79 16.96 10.93
CA ASP A 92 22.33 17.65 9.72
C ASP A 92 21.11 16.91 9.10
N LYS A 93 20.09 16.67 9.94
CA LYS A 93 18.88 15.96 9.51
C LYS A 93 18.00 16.85 8.64
N GLY A 94 17.82 16.47 7.40
CA GLY A 94 17.03 17.19 6.41
C GLY A 94 15.98 16.32 5.70
N TYR A 95 15.19 15.58 6.46
CA TYR A 95 14.10 14.82 5.84
C TYR A 95 13.14 15.75 5.09
N PRO A 96 12.72 15.39 3.85
CA PRO A 96 11.80 16.21 3.11
C PRO A 96 10.47 16.36 3.86
N ALA A 97 10.10 17.58 4.19
CA ALA A 97 8.89 17.90 4.94
C ALA A 97 7.88 18.73 4.12
N MET A 98 8.35 19.55 3.19
CA MET A 98 7.52 20.54 2.51
C MET A 98 6.80 20.05 1.25
N SER A 99 7.19 18.91 0.67
CA SER A 99 6.57 18.35 -0.54
C SER A 99 5.67 17.15 -0.27
N VAL A 100 5.44 16.83 1.01
CA VAL A 100 4.71 15.63 1.42
C VAL A 100 3.28 16.03 1.76
N THR A 101 2.35 15.65 0.90
CA THR A 101 0.91 15.87 1.07
C THR A 101 0.23 14.65 1.66
N GLU A 102 -0.95 14.85 2.26
CA GLU A 102 -1.79 13.73 2.71
C GLU A 102 -2.32 12.95 1.49
N PRO A 103 -2.24 11.62 1.49
CA PRO A 103 -2.74 10.81 0.38
C PRO A 103 -4.25 10.99 0.19
N ASP A 104 -4.68 11.29 -1.03
CA ASP A 104 -6.10 11.47 -1.33
C ASP A 104 -6.85 10.15 -1.37
N SER A 105 -6.22 9.10 -1.86
CA SER A 105 -6.83 7.77 -2.04
C SER A 105 -6.81 6.88 -0.79
N GLU A 106 -5.91 7.12 0.17
CA GLU A 106 -5.73 6.29 1.36
C GLU A 106 -5.76 7.12 2.65
N LYS A 107 -6.85 7.87 2.87
CA LYS A 107 -7.06 8.66 4.09
C LYS A 107 -7.21 7.77 5.31
N VAL A 108 -6.61 8.18 6.44
CA VAL A 108 -6.70 7.46 7.72
C VAL A 108 -7.21 8.37 8.82
N ILE A 109 -7.96 7.78 9.74
CA ILE A 109 -8.47 8.48 10.91
C ILE A 109 -7.35 8.70 11.93
N ARG A 110 -6.46 7.71 12.07
CA ARG A 110 -5.35 7.74 13.02
C ARG A 110 -4.07 7.25 12.34
N GLY A 111 -2.99 8.01 12.45
CA GLY A 111 -1.69 7.61 11.90
C GLY A 111 -0.94 8.75 11.23
N SER A 112 0.08 8.43 10.46
CA SER A 112 0.85 9.39 9.68
C SER A 112 -0.01 9.98 8.57
N ARG A 113 0.12 11.27 8.31
CA ARG A 113 -0.51 11.96 7.18
C ARG A 113 0.44 12.17 6.00
N GLU A 114 1.66 11.63 6.10
CA GLU A 114 2.65 11.72 5.04
C GLU A 114 2.28 10.74 3.91
N GLY A 115 2.21 11.24 2.69
CA GLY A 115 2.07 10.47 1.46
C GLY A 115 3.36 10.44 0.64
N PHE A 116 3.43 9.56 -0.34
CA PHE A 116 4.47 9.59 -1.36
C PHE A 116 4.32 10.81 -2.28
N ALA A 117 5.43 11.28 -2.82
CA ALA A 117 5.53 12.37 -3.78
C ALA A 117 5.95 11.83 -5.15
N ASP A 118 5.97 12.69 -6.18
CA ASP A 118 6.40 12.28 -7.53
C ASP A 118 7.89 11.93 -7.58
N SER A 119 8.72 12.48 -6.70
CA SER A 119 10.16 12.21 -6.67
C SER A 119 10.50 10.90 -5.96
N ILE A 120 11.10 9.96 -6.68
CA ILE A 120 11.54 8.67 -6.16
C ILE A 120 12.51 8.81 -4.98
N LYS A 121 13.39 9.82 -5.02
CA LYS A 121 14.35 10.10 -3.94
C LYS A 121 13.63 10.46 -2.64
N VAL A 122 12.61 11.33 -2.70
CA VAL A 122 11.78 11.69 -1.55
C VAL A 122 11.08 10.45 -1.00
N ASN A 123 10.52 9.61 -1.85
CA ASN A 123 9.80 8.40 -1.47
C ASN A 123 10.71 7.39 -0.75
N THR A 124 11.91 7.19 -1.26
CA THR A 124 12.93 6.35 -0.63
C THR A 124 13.36 6.90 0.74
N ALA A 125 13.54 8.24 0.86
CA ALA A 125 13.85 8.90 2.13
C ALA A 125 12.72 8.73 3.17
N LEU A 126 11.45 8.81 2.76
CA LEU A 126 10.31 8.61 3.65
C LEU A 126 10.23 7.17 4.20
N ILE A 127 10.64 6.17 3.42
CA ILE A 127 10.77 4.79 3.89
C ILE A 127 11.96 4.67 4.86
N ARG A 128 13.13 5.23 4.52
CA ARG A 128 14.32 5.24 5.39
C ARG A 128 14.10 5.97 6.71
N LYS A 129 13.32 7.04 6.72
CA LYS A 129 12.89 7.75 7.94
C LYS A 129 12.22 6.81 8.95
N ARG A 130 11.49 5.80 8.47
CA ARG A 130 10.78 4.82 9.30
C ARG A 130 11.60 3.57 9.59
N LEU A 131 12.42 3.14 8.64
CA LEU A 131 13.24 1.93 8.72
C LEU A 131 14.74 2.32 8.74
N ARG A 132 15.22 2.65 9.93
CA ARG A 132 16.57 3.17 10.17
C ARG A 132 17.55 2.02 10.39
N THR A 133 17.84 1.25 9.35
CA THR A 133 18.73 0.09 9.43
C THR A 133 19.53 -0.08 8.14
N PRO A 134 20.82 -0.50 8.23
CA PRO A 134 21.64 -0.79 7.05
C PRO A 134 21.14 -1.97 6.24
N LYS A 135 20.27 -2.80 6.82
CA LYS A 135 19.66 -3.96 6.13
C LYS A 135 18.58 -3.56 5.13
N LEU A 136 18.08 -2.31 5.19
CA LEU A 136 17.19 -1.78 4.17
C LEU A 136 18.00 -1.48 2.91
N LYS A 137 17.77 -2.24 1.85
CA LYS A 137 18.42 -2.07 0.56
C LYS A 137 17.49 -1.41 -0.44
N VAL A 138 18.07 -0.61 -1.28
CA VAL A 138 17.42 0.01 -2.43
C VAL A 138 18.26 -0.34 -3.64
N LYS A 139 17.66 -1.01 -4.61
CA LYS A 139 18.30 -1.37 -5.88
C LYS A 139 17.62 -0.59 -6.99
N GLU A 140 18.38 0.30 -7.61
CA GLU A 140 17.90 1.09 -8.74
C GLU A 140 17.99 0.29 -10.03
N VAL A 141 16.92 0.32 -10.81
CA VAL A 141 16.82 -0.23 -12.17
C VAL A 141 16.30 0.88 -13.08
N LYS A 142 16.88 1.01 -14.28
CA LYS A 142 16.40 1.96 -15.27
C LYS A 142 15.51 1.27 -16.27
N MET A 143 14.31 1.80 -16.47
CA MET A 143 13.33 1.29 -17.43
C MET A 143 13.01 2.36 -18.48
N GLY A 144 12.69 1.89 -19.70
CA GLY A 144 12.40 2.77 -20.83
C GLY A 144 13.67 3.17 -21.61
N THR A 145 13.66 2.90 -22.92
CA THR A 145 14.81 3.17 -23.80
C THR A 145 15.01 4.66 -24.09
N ARG A 146 13.95 5.46 -23.92
CA ARG A 146 13.98 6.93 -24.13
C ARG A 146 13.77 7.70 -22.84
N SER A 147 12.89 7.22 -21.94
CA SER A 147 12.61 7.92 -20.68
C SER A 147 13.71 7.73 -19.64
N HIS A 148 14.42 6.58 -19.68
CA HIS A 148 15.43 6.18 -18.68
C HIS A 148 14.92 6.39 -17.23
N THR A 149 13.64 6.04 -17.00
CA THR A 149 12.97 6.26 -15.71
C THR A 149 13.60 5.38 -14.64
N ASN A 150 13.95 5.98 -13.51
CA ASN A 150 14.48 5.25 -12.37
C ASN A 150 13.34 4.50 -11.66
N VAL A 151 13.58 3.25 -11.38
CA VAL A 151 12.68 2.36 -10.62
C VAL A 151 13.47 1.75 -9.48
N ASP A 152 13.07 2.02 -8.25
CA ASP A 152 13.73 1.54 -7.04
C ASP A 152 13.03 0.30 -6.49
N ILE A 153 13.78 -0.78 -6.32
CA ILE A 153 13.35 -1.99 -5.62
C ILE A 153 13.81 -1.87 -4.17
N VAL A 154 12.85 -1.66 -3.26
CA VAL A 154 13.11 -1.44 -1.83
C VAL A 154 12.73 -2.69 -1.03
N TYR A 155 13.67 -3.24 -0.28
CA TYR A 155 13.47 -4.48 0.46
C TYR A 155 14.37 -4.59 1.70
N MET A 156 14.04 -5.51 2.62
CA MET A 156 14.88 -5.86 3.76
C MET A 156 15.71 -7.10 3.44
N GLU A 157 17.03 -6.97 3.40
CA GLU A 157 17.97 -8.01 2.95
C GLU A 157 17.88 -9.32 3.76
N ASP A 158 17.67 -9.22 5.07
CA ASP A 158 17.56 -10.38 5.93
C ASP A 158 16.18 -11.05 5.90
N LEU A 159 15.12 -10.36 5.43
CA LEU A 159 13.75 -10.86 5.43
C LEU A 159 13.32 -11.41 4.07
N VAL A 160 13.70 -10.77 2.97
CA VAL A 160 13.24 -11.12 1.62
C VAL A 160 13.82 -12.45 1.15
N TYR A 161 13.03 -13.26 0.46
CA TYR A 161 13.51 -14.43 -0.25
C TYR A 161 14.36 -14.02 -1.47
N PRO A 162 15.61 -14.52 -1.64
CA PRO A 162 16.42 -14.19 -2.83
C PRO A 162 15.74 -14.53 -4.14
N SER A 163 15.04 -15.66 -4.21
CA SER A 163 14.27 -16.07 -5.38
C SER A 163 13.15 -15.10 -5.76
N LEU A 164 12.53 -14.44 -4.77
CA LEU A 164 11.54 -13.39 -5.01
C LEU A 164 12.20 -12.17 -5.65
N LEU A 165 13.36 -11.75 -5.13
CA LEU A 165 14.08 -10.59 -5.68
C LEU A 165 14.51 -10.83 -7.13
N GLU A 166 15.07 -12.01 -7.43
CA GLU A 166 15.45 -12.41 -8.79
C GLU A 166 14.25 -12.42 -9.74
N GLU A 167 13.10 -12.92 -9.28
CA GLU A 167 11.87 -12.94 -10.07
C GLU A 167 11.34 -11.52 -10.35
N VAL A 168 11.41 -10.62 -9.38
CA VAL A 168 11.04 -9.20 -9.56
C VAL A 168 11.95 -8.55 -10.60
N GLU A 169 13.26 -8.69 -10.46
CA GLU A 169 14.22 -8.15 -11.41
C GLU A 169 14.01 -8.71 -12.83
N ARG A 170 13.75 -10.02 -12.92
CA ARG A 170 13.47 -10.67 -14.19
C ARG A 170 12.22 -10.10 -14.88
N ARG A 171 11.15 -9.81 -14.09
CA ARG A 171 9.91 -9.27 -14.65
C ARG A 171 10.04 -7.81 -15.04
N LEU A 172 10.70 -6.98 -14.25
CA LEU A 172 10.97 -5.59 -14.58
C LEU A 172 11.81 -5.45 -15.88
N ASN A 173 12.73 -6.37 -16.12
CA ASN A 173 13.57 -6.37 -17.31
C ASN A 173 13.00 -7.22 -18.47
N ARG A 174 11.74 -7.65 -18.39
CA ARG A 174 11.14 -8.57 -19.37
C ARG A 174 10.86 -7.92 -20.72
N TYR A 175 10.50 -6.64 -20.71
CA TYR A 175 10.10 -5.91 -21.92
C TYR A 175 10.96 -4.67 -22.10
N GLU A 176 11.31 -4.39 -23.34
CA GLU A 176 11.86 -3.11 -23.75
C GLU A 176 10.73 -2.21 -24.24
N ILE A 177 10.58 -1.05 -23.63
CA ILE A 177 9.55 -0.04 -23.95
C ILE A 177 10.21 1.32 -24.09
N ASP A 178 9.64 2.22 -24.88
CA ASP A 178 10.17 3.57 -25.10
C ASP A 178 10.22 4.39 -23.80
N GLY A 179 9.18 4.31 -22.97
CA GLY A 179 9.13 5.06 -21.72
C GLY A 179 8.19 4.49 -20.69
N ILE A 180 8.53 4.71 -19.41
CA ILE A 180 7.69 4.48 -18.25
C ILE A 180 7.35 5.84 -17.65
N LEU A 181 6.07 6.16 -17.58
CA LEU A 181 5.59 7.47 -17.13
C LEU A 181 4.94 7.40 -15.75
N ASP A 182 4.47 6.23 -15.34
CA ASP A 182 3.82 5.99 -14.05
C ASP A 182 4.01 4.56 -13.57
N SER A 183 3.82 4.33 -12.27
CA SER A 183 3.88 3.00 -11.63
C SER A 183 2.89 2.00 -12.23
N GLY A 184 1.72 2.43 -12.70
CA GLY A 184 0.74 1.56 -13.35
C GLY A 184 1.26 0.90 -14.64
N MET A 185 2.19 1.54 -15.36
CA MET A 185 2.85 0.91 -16.51
C MET A 185 3.82 -0.19 -16.07
N VAL A 186 4.53 0.02 -14.96
CA VAL A 186 5.41 -0.99 -14.36
C VAL A 186 4.61 -2.21 -13.92
N GLU A 187 3.45 -1.99 -13.29
CA GLU A 187 2.52 -3.05 -12.88
C GLU A 187 2.08 -3.89 -14.06
N GLN A 188 1.48 -3.28 -15.08
CA GLN A 188 0.95 -3.99 -16.27
C GLN A 188 2.03 -4.81 -16.99
N LEU A 189 3.25 -4.30 -17.10
CA LEU A 189 4.35 -5.03 -17.74
C LEU A 189 4.89 -6.20 -16.88
N SER A 190 4.68 -6.16 -15.58
CA SER A 190 5.22 -7.13 -14.61
C SER A 190 4.20 -8.18 -14.18
N GLU A 191 2.92 -7.99 -14.47
CA GLU A 191 1.86 -8.95 -14.15
C GLU A 191 2.02 -10.29 -14.87
N GLU A 192 1.61 -11.37 -14.18
CA GLU A 192 1.62 -12.72 -14.74
C GLU A 192 0.31 -13.04 -15.48
N LYS A 193 -0.82 -12.64 -14.92
CA LYS A 193 -2.17 -12.96 -15.39
C LYS A 193 -2.90 -11.71 -15.87
N TRP A 194 -2.47 -11.17 -17.00
CA TRP A 194 -3.03 -9.96 -17.62
C TRP A 194 -4.57 -9.96 -17.82
N TYR A 195 -5.17 -11.14 -17.92
CA TYR A 195 -6.63 -11.28 -18.12
C TYR A 195 -7.43 -11.27 -16.81
N SER A 196 -6.76 -11.31 -15.65
CA SER A 196 -7.44 -11.25 -14.36
C SER A 196 -7.80 -9.81 -14.02
N PRO A 197 -9.05 -9.50 -13.68
CA PRO A 197 -9.40 -8.17 -13.19
C PRO A 197 -8.94 -7.92 -11.75
N PHE A 198 -8.47 -8.95 -11.03
CA PHE A 198 -7.92 -8.79 -9.68
C PHE A 198 -6.46 -8.34 -9.76
N PRO A 199 -6.09 -7.24 -9.07
CA PRO A 199 -4.73 -6.72 -9.09
C PRO A 199 -3.76 -7.70 -8.45
N GLN A 200 -2.57 -7.85 -9.06
CA GLN A 200 -1.52 -8.74 -8.57
C GLN A 200 -0.43 -7.98 -7.79
N PHE A 201 -0.51 -6.67 -7.78
CA PHE A 201 0.23 -5.74 -6.95
C PHE A 201 -0.71 -5.00 -6.03
N GLN A 202 -0.20 -4.50 -4.93
CA GLN A 202 -0.96 -3.63 -4.06
C GLN A 202 -0.37 -2.23 -4.16
N THR A 203 -1.11 -1.32 -4.76
CA THR A 203 -0.75 0.10 -4.81
C THR A 203 -0.92 0.76 -3.45
N THR A 204 -0.02 1.65 -3.09
CA THR A 204 -0.12 2.48 -1.90
C THR A 204 0.53 3.84 -2.11
N GLN A 205 -0.12 4.89 -1.62
CA GLN A 205 0.43 6.23 -1.53
C GLN A 205 1.06 6.51 -0.15
N ARG A 206 1.06 5.51 0.74
CA ARG A 206 1.45 5.66 2.14
C ARG A 206 2.80 5.04 2.45
N PRO A 207 3.80 5.84 2.86
CA PRO A 207 5.12 5.33 3.27
C PRO A 207 5.09 4.43 4.52
N ASP A 208 4.13 4.61 5.43
CA ASP A 208 3.97 3.76 6.61
C ASP A 208 3.48 2.35 6.24
N ARG A 209 2.55 2.23 5.27
CA ARG A 209 2.08 0.95 4.73
C ARG A 209 3.19 0.22 3.98
N ALA A 210 3.94 0.94 3.15
CA ALA A 210 5.11 0.42 2.47
C ALA A 210 6.18 -0.10 3.46
N ALA A 211 6.48 0.67 4.52
CA ALA A 211 7.42 0.25 5.55
C ALA A 211 6.94 -1.00 6.31
N MET A 212 5.65 -1.11 6.63
CA MET A 212 5.07 -2.33 7.22
C MET A 212 5.25 -3.53 6.30
N ALA A 213 4.95 -3.39 5.02
CA ALA A 213 5.11 -4.46 4.03
C ALA A 213 6.57 -4.95 3.94
N ILE A 214 7.54 -4.03 3.93
CA ILE A 214 8.97 -4.36 3.95
C ILE A 214 9.36 -5.14 5.22
N LEU A 215 8.82 -4.77 6.39
CA LEU A 215 9.04 -5.51 7.65
C LEU A 215 8.37 -6.88 7.68
N GLU A 216 7.40 -7.12 6.83
CA GLU A 216 6.78 -8.43 6.60
C GLU A 216 7.58 -9.32 5.63
N GLY A 217 8.64 -8.79 5.01
CA GLY A 217 9.46 -9.49 4.02
C GLY A 217 9.00 -9.33 2.58
N ARG A 218 8.09 -8.39 2.32
CA ARG A 218 7.65 -8.00 0.97
C ARG A 218 8.64 -7.03 0.34
N ILE A 219 8.51 -6.82 -0.95
CA ILE A 219 9.27 -5.85 -1.75
C ILE A 219 8.33 -4.68 -2.08
N VAL A 220 8.87 -3.49 -2.09
CA VAL A 220 8.18 -2.28 -2.57
C VAL A 220 8.92 -1.75 -3.79
N VAL A 221 8.22 -1.58 -4.89
CA VAL A 221 8.75 -0.97 -6.10
C VAL A 221 8.23 0.46 -6.19
N LEU A 222 9.14 1.40 -6.31
CA LEU A 222 8.86 2.82 -6.50
C LEU A 222 9.28 3.22 -7.91
N SER A 223 8.48 4.01 -8.59
CA SER A 223 8.81 4.59 -9.88
C SER A 223 8.97 6.10 -9.74
N ASP A 224 9.91 6.67 -10.46
CA ASP A 224 10.02 8.12 -10.55
C ASP A 224 8.81 8.70 -11.27
N ASN A 225 8.44 9.93 -10.96
CA ASN A 225 7.26 10.63 -11.45
C ASN A 225 5.91 9.98 -11.06
N SER A 226 5.88 9.17 -9.98
CA SER A 226 4.67 8.55 -9.48
C SER A 226 4.58 8.63 -7.95
N PRO A 227 3.46 9.11 -7.39
CA PRO A 227 3.25 9.17 -5.94
C PRO A 227 2.78 7.83 -5.37
N SER A 228 2.92 6.74 -6.12
CA SER A 228 2.44 5.41 -5.73
C SER A 228 3.58 4.40 -5.66
N GLY A 229 3.59 3.62 -4.58
CA GLY A 229 4.47 2.46 -4.43
C GLY A 229 3.70 1.17 -4.67
N LEU A 230 4.33 0.21 -5.36
CA LEU A 230 3.79 -1.11 -5.66
C LEU A 230 4.34 -2.12 -4.66
N ILE A 231 3.48 -2.70 -3.83
CA ILE A 231 3.82 -3.73 -2.84
C ILE A 231 3.61 -5.11 -3.47
N LEU A 232 4.62 -5.97 -3.37
CA LEU A 232 4.58 -7.34 -3.85
C LEU A 232 5.39 -8.29 -2.94
N PRO A 233 5.07 -9.58 -2.89
CA PRO A 233 3.83 -10.19 -3.36
C PRO A 233 2.62 -9.74 -2.56
N THR A 234 1.43 -9.94 -3.10
CA THR A 234 0.18 -9.57 -2.44
C THR A 234 -0.80 -10.74 -2.38
N ASP A 235 -1.77 -10.65 -1.48
CA ASP A 235 -2.85 -11.60 -1.29
C ASP A 235 -4.20 -10.90 -1.19
N TYR A 236 -5.28 -11.66 -1.23
CA TYR A 236 -6.65 -11.17 -1.09
C TYR A 236 -6.85 -10.34 0.19
N ASN A 237 -6.29 -10.80 1.31
CA ASN A 237 -6.39 -10.12 2.60
C ASN A 237 -5.73 -8.74 2.58
N SER A 238 -4.63 -8.57 1.84
CA SER A 238 -3.88 -7.31 1.77
C SER A 238 -4.73 -6.17 1.24
N PHE A 239 -5.71 -6.45 0.36
CA PHE A 239 -6.61 -5.44 -0.19
C PHE A 239 -7.77 -5.07 0.73
N ILE A 240 -8.13 -5.93 1.68
CA ILE A 240 -9.19 -5.68 2.67
C ILE A 240 -8.65 -4.99 3.92
N LYS A 241 -7.36 -5.18 4.23
CA LYS A 241 -6.67 -4.55 5.34
C LYS A 241 -6.40 -3.07 5.07
N THR A 242 -6.55 -2.25 6.12
CA THR A 242 -6.18 -0.83 6.12
C THR A 242 -5.13 -0.55 7.17
N SER A 243 -4.40 0.56 7.04
CA SER A 243 -3.46 1.01 8.08
C SER A 243 -4.17 1.29 9.40
N ASP A 244 -5.40 1.79 9.37
CA ASP A 244 -6.21 2.05 10.56
C ASP A 244 -6.47 0.81 11.41
N ASP A 245 -6.51 -0.38 10.79
CA ASP A 245 -6.68 -1.63 11.53
C ASP A 245 -5.57 -1.85 12.55
N TYR A 246 -4.34 -1.37 12.28
CA TYR A 246 -3.19 -1.54 13.17
C TYR A 246 -3.00 -0.40 14.17
N TYR A 247 -3.66 0.75 13.95
CA TYR A 247 -3.58 1.91 14.82
C TYR A 247 -4.78 2.01 15.79
N SER A 248 -5.84 1.25 15.54
CA SER A 248 -7.04 1.16 16.37
C SER A 248 -6.98 -0.03 17.35
N ARG A 249 -7.97 -0.15 18.22
CA ARG A 249 -8.15 -1.33 19.08
C ARG A 249 -8.51 -2.55 18.24
N TRP A 250 -8.00 -3.71 18.62
CA TRP A 250 -8.15 -4.94 17.83
C TRP A 250 -9.60 -5.39 17.65
N GLU A 251 -10.48 -5.14 18.65
CA GLU A 251 -11.92 -5.48 18.58
C GLU A 251 -12.61 -4.66 17.49
N ILE A 252 -12.37 -3.34 17.47
CA ILE A 252 -12.95 -2.40 16.48
C ILE A 252 -12.45 -2.72 15.10
N ALA A 253 -11.14 -2.95 14.95
CA ALA A 253 -10.52 -3.32 13.70
C ALA A 253 -11.07 -4.65 13.15
N SER A 254 -11.27 -5.66 14.02
CA SER A 254 -11.86 -6.95 13.64
C SER A 254 -13.29 -6.81 13.14
N PHE A 255 -14.11 -6.01 13.84
CA PHE A 255 -15.48 -5.73 13.41
C PHE A 255 -15.54 -5.01 12.06
N ALA A 256 -14.74 -3.96 11.88
CA ALA A 256 -14.66 -3.23 10.62
C ALA A 256 -14.19 -4.14 9.46
N ARG A 257 -13.20 -5.00 9.71
CA ARG A 257 -12.70 -5.96 8.73
C ARG A 257 -13.78 -6.98 8.33
N LEU A 258 -14.55 -7.50 9.29
CA LEU A 258 -15.66 -8.41 8.99
C LEU A 258 -16.70 -7.73 8.10
N ILE A 259 -17.06 -6.47 8.39
CA ILE A 259 -17.96 -5.69 7.53
C ILE A 259 -17.41 -5.55 6.11
N ARG A 260 -16.10 -5.30 5.94
CA ARG A 260 -15.48 -5.20 4.60
C ARG A 260 -15.55 -6.50 3.82
N TYR A 261 -15.34 -7.65 4.47
CA TYR A 261 -15.51 -8.96 3.81
C TYR A 261 -16.95 -9.18 3.36
N LEU A 262 -17.94 -8.88 4.22
CA LEU A 262 -19.34 -8.96 3.86
C LEU A 262 -19.70 -7.98 2.74
N ALA A 263 -19.17 -6.77 2.80
CA ALA A 263 -19.36 -5.77 1.76
C ALA A 263 -18.78 -6.21 0.41
N ALA A 264 -17.57 -6.78 0.38
CA ALA A 264 -16.98 -7.32 -0.83
C ALA A 264 -17.86 -8.43 -1.46
N PHE A 265 -18.39 -9.32 -0.63
CA PHE A 265 -19.33 -10.36 -1.08
C PHE A 265 -20.60 -9.75 -1.69
N PHE A 266 -21.28 -8.83 -0.98
CA PHE A 266 -22.52 -8.22 -1.44
C PHE A 266 -22.31 -7.27 -2.63
N ALA A 267 -21.20 -6.55 -2.69
CA ALA A 267 -20.87 -5.69 -3.84
C ALA A 267 -20.87 -6.45 -5.17
N MET A 268 -20.49 -7.72 -5.15
CA MET A 268 -20.46 -8.57 -6.33
C MET A 268 -21.79 -9.29 -6.57
N THR A 269 -22.46 -9.74 -5.51
CA THR A 269 -23.53 -10.74 -5.63
C THR A 269 -24.95 -10.19 -5.49
N MET A 270 -25.13 -9.05 -4.81
CA MET A 270 -26.46 -8.58 -4.39
C MET A 270 -27.46 -8.36 -5.53
N PRO A 271 -27.12 -7.71 -6.68
CA PRO A 271 -28.05 -7.53 -7.77
C PRO A 271 -28.45 -8.85 -8.42
N GLY A 272 -27.50 -9.78 -8.58
CA GLY A 272 -27.76 -11.12 -9.09
C GLY A 272 -28.66 -11.94 -8.15
N LEU A 273 -28.40 -11.91 -6.85
CA LEU A 273 -29.25 -12.57 -5.85
C LEU A 273 -30.68 -12.05 -5.87
N TYR A 274 -30.85 -10.72 -5.96
CA TYR A 274 -32.17 -10.11 -6.10
C TYR A 274 -32.93 -10.70 -7.30
N LEU A 275 -32.28 -10.76 -8.47
CA LEU A 275 -32.91 -11.34 -9.68
C LEU A 275 -33.19 -12.85 -9.53
N ALA A 276 -32.27 -13.60 -8.94
CA ALA A 276 -32.46 -15.04 -8.73
C ALA A 276 -33.68 -15.34 -7.84
N VAL A 277 -33.84 -14.56 -6.75
CA VAL A 277 -34.95 -14.75 -5.81
C VAL A 277 -36.27 -14.27 -6.41
N THR A 278 -36.30 -13.08 -7.01
CA THR A 278 -37.54 -12.46 -7.48
C THR A 278 -38.11 -13.11 -8.73
N ASN A 279 -37.26 -13.63 -9.64
CA ASN A 279 -37.71 -14.18 -10.90
C ASN A 279 -37.90 -15.71 -10.87
N PHE A 280 -37.07 -16.43 -10.10
CA PHE A 280 -37.03 -17.90 -10.16
C PHE A 280 -37.42 -18.58 -8.84
N HIS A 281 -37.11 -17.95 -7.68
CA HIS A 281 -37.25 -18.61 -6.38
C HIS A 281 -38.05 -17.75 -5.39
N THR A 282 -39.21 -17.30 -5.87
CA THR A 282 -40.14 -16.45 -5.08
C THR A 282 -40.63 -17.12 -3.80
N GLN A 283 -40.56 -18.45 -3.71
CA GLN A 283 -40.94 -19.23 -2.53
C GLN A 283 -40.04 -18.99 -1.32
N ILE A 284 -38.84 -18.45 -1.52
CA ILE A 284 -37.91 -18.09 -0.41
C ILE A 284 -38.45 -16.89 0.35
N LEU A 285 -39.21 -16.02 -0.31
CA LEU A 285 -39.76 -14.80 0.29
C LEU A 285 -41.03 -15.09 1.09
N PRO A 286 -41.18 -14.48 2.29
CA PRO A 286 -42.47 -14.46 2.97
C PRO A 286 -43.55 -13.86 2.08
N THR A 287 -44.76 -14.43 2.12
CA THR A 287 -45.89 -14.04 1.24
C THR A 287 -46.23 -12.55 1.33
N THR A 288 -46.12 -11.94 2.50
CA THR A 288 -46.34 -10.50 2.73
C THR A 288 -45.30 -9.66 1.97
N LEU A 289 -44.03 -10.08 1.98
CA LEU A 289 -42.96 -9.40 1.28
C LEU A 289 -43.09 -9.59 -0.25
N LEU A 290 -43.46 -10.80 -0.69
CA LEU A 290 -43.71 -11.07 -2.11
C LEU A 290 -44.82 -10.18 -2.68
N LEU A 291 -45.94 -10.04 -1.94
CA LEU A 291 -47.03 -9.16 -2.34
C LEU A 291 -46.58 -7.65 -2.37
N SER A 292 -45.77 -7.24 -1.43
CA SER A 292 -45.18 -5.89 -1.44
C SER A 292 -44.26 -5.66 -2.64
N PHE A 293 -43.48 -6.66 -3.06
CA PHE A 293 -42.63 -6.59 -4.24
C PHE A 293 -43.49 -6.54 -5.51
N ALA A 294 -44.54 -7.34 -5.60
CA ALA A 294 -45.46 -7.30 -6.72
C ALA A 294 -46.17 -5.95 -6.84
N ALA A 295 -46.64 -5.40 -5.73
CA ALA A 295 -47.24 -4.06 -5.69
C ALA A 295 -46.27 -2.95 -6.10
N ALA A 296 -45.04 -3.01 -5.60
CA ALA A 296 -44.01 -2.01 -5.91
C ALA A 296 -43.55 -2.02 -7.40
N ARG A 297 -43.80 -3.10 -8.11
CA ARG A 297 -43.50 -3.25 -9.55
C ARG A 297 -44.72 -3.00 -10.43
N GLN A 298 -45.89 -2.74 -9.82
CA GLN A 298 -47.10 -2.46 -10.58
C GLN A 298 -46.94 -1.12 -11.33
N GLY A 299 -47.05 -1.14 -12.63
CA GLY A 299 -46.89 0.04 -13.50
C GLY A 299 -45.52 0.19 -14.14
N VAL A 300 -44.50 -0.60 -13.73
CA VAL A 300 -43.20 -0.62 -14.40
C VAL A 300 -43.25 -1.45 -15.68
N PRO A 301 -42.92 -0.90 -16.87
CA PRO A 301 -43.05 -1.59 -18.13
C PRO A 301 -41.92 -2.58 -18.41
N PHE A 302 -40.83 -2.55 -17.66
CA PHE A 302 -39.62 -3.35 -17.91
C PHE A 302 -39.56 -4.61 -17.05
N PRO A 303 -38.97 -5.71 -17.55
CA PRO A 303 -38.62 -6.84 -16.70
C PRO A 303 -37.52 -6.48 -15.70
N ALA A 304 -37.50 -7.12 -14.52
CA ALA A 304 -36.57 -6.82 -13.44
C ALA A 304 -35.08 -6.76 -13.83
N VAL A 305 -34.70 -7.60 -14.81
CA VAL A 305 -33.32 -7.64 -15.32
C VAL A 305 -32.94 -6.30 -15.96
N ILE A 306 -33.84 -5.72 -16.76
CA ILE A 306 -33.58 -4.43 -17.43
C ILE A 306 -33.63 -3.30 -16.42
N GLU A 307 -34.54 -3.31 -15.43
CA GLU A 307 -34.56 -2.32 -14.35
C GLU A 307 -33.22 -2.25 -13.61
N VAL A 308 -32.72 -3.43 -13.17
CA VAL A 308 -31.44 -3.54 -12.43
C VAL A 308 -30.28 -3.12 -13.32
N LEU A 309 -30.22 -3.59 -14.58
CA LEU A 309 -29.14 -3.25 -15.50
C LEU A 309 -29.08 -1.75 -15.77
N LEU A 310 -30.22 -1.13 -16.01
CA LEU A 310 -30.33 0.31 -16.28
C LEU A 310 -29.81 1.12 -15.08
N MET A 311 -30.25 0.77 -13.87
CA MET A 311 -29.82 1.46 -12.65
C MET A 311 -28.33 1.22 -12.34
N GLU A 312 -27.82 0.02 -12.57
CA GLU A 312 -26.38 -0.26 -12.37
C GLU A 312 -25.51 0.50 -13.36
N ILE A 313 -25.91 0.60 -14.63
CA ILE A 313 -25.20 1.42 -15.63
C ILE A 313 -25.29 2.91 -15.28
N ALA A 314 -26.46 3.42 -14.89
CA ALA A 314 -26.63 4.80 -14.47
C ALA A 314 -25.73 5.13 -13.29
N PHE A 315 -25.63 4.23 -12.31
CA PHE A 315 -24.74 4.41 -11.15
C PHE A 315 -23.25 4.39 -11.53
N GLU A 316 -22.82 3.48 -12.42
CA GLU A 316 -21.43 3.46 -12.90
C GLU A 316 -21.07 4.74 -13.69
N LEU A 317 -22.01 5.28 -14.50
CA LEU A 317 -21.82 6.55 -15.18
C LEU A 317 -21.71 7.74 -14.21
N LEU A 318 -22.53 7.75 -13.15
CA LEU A 318 -22.44 8.79 -12.09
C LEU A 318 -21.08 8.72 -11.38
N ARG A 319 -20.61 7.53 -11.09
CA ARG A 319 -19.30 7.31 -10.44
C ARG A 319 -18.16 7.76 -11.34
N GLU A 320 -18.16 7.38 -12.61
CA GLU A 320 -17.14 7.77 -13.59
C GLU A 320 -17.09 9.29 -13.75
N ALA A 321 -18.27 9.95 -13.80
CA ALA A 321 -18.35 11.41 -13.81
C ALA A 321 -17.81 12.03 -12.50
N GLY A 322 -18.13 11.41 -11.35
CA GLY A 322 -17.70 11.89 -10.03
C GLY A 322 -16.19 11.89 -9.84
N VAL A 323 -15.49 10.88 -10.35
CA VAL A 323 -14.02 10.78 -10.27
C VAL A 323 -13.32 11.88 -11.09
N ARG A 324 -13.93 12.33 -12.20
CA ARG A 324 -13.33 13.34 -13.09
C ARG A 324 -13.60 14.79 -12.67
N LEU A 325 -14.45 15.00 -11.69
CA LEU A 325 -14.81 16.35 -11.25
C LEU A 325 -13.93 16.79 -10.08
N PRO A 326 -13.42 18.02 -10.08
CA PRO A 326 -12.52 18.50 -9.04
C PRO A 326 -13.22 18.70 -7.69
N GLY A 327 -12.63 18.16 -6.62
CA GLY A 327 -12.94 18.47 -5.23
C GLY A 327 -14.39 18.28 -4.79
N ALA A 328 -14.95 19.29 -4.16
CA ALA A 328 -16.28 19.25 -3.57
C ALA A 328 -17.43 19.06 -4.60
N MET A 329 -17.22 19.43 -5.85
CA MET A 329 -18.24 19.29 -6.91
C MET A 329 -18.50 17.82 -7.26
N GLY A 330 -17.46 16.97 -7.31
CA GLY A 330 -17.63 15.54 -7.59
C GLY A 330 -18.48 14.83 -6.52
N ASN A 331 -18.25 15.17 -5.25
CA ASN A 331 -19.02 14.61 -4.15
C ASN A 331 -20.49 15.07 -4.17
N THR A 332 -20.74 16.35 -4.48
CA THR A 332 -22.09 16.91 -4.61
C THR A 332 -22.87 16.27 -5.76
N ILE A 333 -22.24 16.11 -6.92
CA ILE A 333 -22.89 15.51 -8.11
C ILE A 333 -23.16 14.04 -7.87
N GLY A 334 -22.27 13.31 -7.18
CA GLY A 334 -22.51 11.92 -6.81
C GLY A 334 -23.75 11.75 -5.92
N ILE A 335 -23.89 12.60 -4.89
CA ILE A 335 -25.02 12.53 -3.95
C ILE A 335 -26.33 13.04 -4.63
N VAL A 336 -26.29 14.22 -5.19
CA VAL A 336 -27.48 14.85 -5.81
C VAL A 336 -27.92 14.11 -7.05
N GLY A 337 -26.97 13.71 -7.91
CA GLY A 337 -27.24 12.92 -9.11
C GLY A 337 -27.88 11.57 -8.77
N GLY A 338 -27.31 10.84 -7.79
CA GLY A 338 -27.85 9.56 -7.34
C GLY A 338 -29.27 9.67 -6.76
N LEU A 339 -29.51 10.70 -5.94
CA LEU A 339 -30.84 10.96 -5.37
C LEU A 339 -31.86 11.36 -6.43
N ILE A 340 -31.51 12.33 -7.29
CA ILE A 340 -32.43 12.84 -8.33
C ILE A 340 -32.75 11.76 -9.35
N ILE A 341 -31.73 11.05 -9.86
CA ILE A 341 -31.94 10.00 -10.86
C ILE A 341 -32.76 8.86 -10.24
N GLY A 342 -32.45 8.42 -9.02
CA GLY A 342 -33.18 7.34 -8.34
C GLY A 342 -34.64 7.74 -8.11
N GLN A 343 -34.91 8.94 -7.59
CA GLN A 343 -36.26 9.42 -7.33
C GLN A 343 -37.06 9.63 -8.62
N ALA A 344 -36.48 10.31 -9.61
CA ALA A 344 -37.13 10.55 -10.90
C ALA A 344 -37.46 9.26 -11.65
N ALA A 345 -36.56 8.25 -11.60
CA ALA A 345 -36.79 6.95 -12.23
C ALA A 345 -37.94 6.18 -11.57
N VAL A 346 -38.12 6.29 -10.24
CA VAL A 346 -39.26 5.72 -9.53
C VAL A 346 -40.55 6.49 -9.82
N GLU A 347 -40.55 7.82 -9.77
CA GLU A 347 -41.71 8.65 -10.05
C GLU A 347 -42.22 8.49 -11.51
N ALA A 348 -41.29 8.27 -12.43
CA ALA A 348 -41.62 8.02 -13.85
C ALA A 348 -42.04 6.52 -14.08
N ASN A 349 -42.10 5.67 -13.06
CA ASN A 349 -42.36 4.24 -13.17
C ASN A 349 -41.40 3.52 -14.14
N ILE A 350 -40.16 3.99 -14.30
CA ILE A 350 -39.14 3.33 -15.11
C ILE A 350 -38.52 2.16 -14.35
N VAL A 351 -38.31 2.33 -13.03
CA VAL A 351 -37.79 1.31 -12.13
C VAL A 351 -38.61 1.23 -10.85
N SER A 352 -38.62 0.06 -10.24
CA SER A 352 -39.27 -0.13 -8.93
C SER A 352 -38.41 0.45 -7.78
N PRO A 353 -39.03 0.94 -6.69
CA PRO A 353 -38.30 1.42 -5.52
C PRO A 353 -37.35 0.39 -4.91
N ILE A 354 -37.67 -0.88 -5.02
CA ILE A 354 -36.86 -1.99 -4.48
C ILE A 354 -35.55 -2.12 -5.25
N VAL A 355 -35.59 -1.97 -6.57
CA VAL A 355 -34.37 -2.00 -7.40
C VAL A 355 -33.42 -0.88 -7.01
N VAL A 356 -33.96 0.32 -6.75
CA VAL A 356 -33.14 1.46 -6.28
C VAL A 356 -32.45 1.15 -4.96
N ILE A 357 -33.16 0.53 -4.01
CA ILE A 357 -32.58 0.10 -2.72
C ILE A 357 -31.48 -0.94 -2.90
N VAL A 358 -31.70 -1.94 -3.76
CA VAL A 358 -30.71 -3.00 -4.03
C VAL A 358 -29.45 -2.42 -4.67
N VAL A 359 -29.59 -1.55 -5.66
CA VAL A 359 -28.45 -0.89 -6.32
C VAL A 359 -27.70 0.04 -5.36
N ALA A 360 -28.45 0.84 -4.57
CA ALA A 360 -27.83 1.72 -3.57
C ALA A 360 -27.06 0.92 -2.50
N PHE A 361 -27.61 -0.18 -2.00
CA PHE A 361 -26.91 -1.07 -1.06
C PHE A 361 -25.65 -1.68 -1.69
N THR A 362 -25.72 -2.14 -2.94
CA THR A 362 -24.58 -2.67 -3.69
C THR A 362 -23.48 -1.63 -3.83
N ALA A 363 -23.86 -0.40 -4.13
CA ALA A 363 -22.93 0.74 -4.21
C ALA A 363 -22.23 1.03 -2.88
N LEU A 364 -22.99 1.09 -1.78
CA LEU A 364 -22.43 1.27 -0.43
C LEU A 364 -21.44 0.16 -0.08
N CYS A 365 -21.77 -1.10 -0.43
CA CYS A 365 -20.87 -2.22 -0.24
C CYS A 365 -19.57 -2.06 -1.05
N SER A 366 -19.65 -1.59 -2.27
CA SER A 366 -18.46 -1.34 -3.12
C SER A 366 -17.56 -0.24 -2.54
N PHE A 367 -18.12 0.82 -1.94
CA PHE A 367 -17.35 1.88 -1.29
C PHE A 367 -16.70 1.46 0.03
N ALA A 368 -17.20 0.40 0.67
CA ALA A 368 -16.60 -0.12 1.90
C ALA A 368 -15.29 -0.89 1.65
N ILE A 369 -14.97 -1.22 0.40
CA ILE A 369 -13.71 -1.88 0.02
C ILE A 369 -12.60 -0.83 -0.04
N PRO A 370 -11.49 -0.99 0.74
CA PRO A 370 -10.49 0.07 0.88
C PRO A 370 -9.66 0.34 -0.36
N ASN A 371 -9.39 -0.70 -1.17
CA ASN A 371 -8.58 -0.59 -2.37
C ASN A 371 -9.49 -0.46 -3.60
N GLU A 372 -9.32 0.62 -4.36
CA GLU A 372 -10.18 0.97 -5.49
C GLU A 372 -10.05 -0.02 -6.68
N GLU A 373 -8.82 -0.45 -6.98
CA GLU A 373 -8.57 -1.43 -8.05
C GLU A 373 -9.24 -2.76 -7.75
N PHE A 374 -9.12 -3.20 -6.49
CA PHE A 374 -9.77 -4.39 -5.99
C PHE A 374 -11.30 -4.27 -6.01
N ALA A 375 -11.85 -3.11 -5.61
CA ALA A 375 -13.29 -2.83 -5.71
C ALA A 375 -13.77 -2.87 -7.16
N THR A 376 -12.96 -2.40 -8.11
CA THR A 376 -13.28 -2.44 -9.55
C THR A 376 -13.39 -3.87 -10.07
N ALA A 377 -12.56 -4.79 -9.62
CA ALA A 377 -12.68 -6.20 -9.96
C ALA A 377 -14.05 -6.78 -9.54
N PHE A 378 -14.51 -6.48 -8.32
CA PHE A 378 -15.85 -6.93 -7.87
C PHE A 378 -16.98 -6.30 -8.69
N ARG A 379 -16.84 -5.05 -9.12
CA ARG A 379 -17.82 -4.39 -9.98
C ARG A 379 -17.94 -5.06 -11.36
N LEU A 380 -16.84 -5.50 -11.94
CA LEU A 380 -16.88 -6.28 -13.18
C LEU A 380 -17.58 -7.63 -12.97
N PHE A 381 -17.25 -8.35 -11.93
CA PHE A 381 -17.90 -9.61 -11.61
C PHE A 381 -19.39 -9.45 -11.28
N LYS A 382 -19.82 -8.32 -10.74
CA LYS A 382 -21.23 -7.99 -10.52
C LYS A 382 -22.07 -8.17 -11.78
N PHE A 383 -21.60 -7.68 -12.92
CA PHE A 383 -22.30 -7.87 -14.20
C PHE A 383 -22.34 -9.32 -14.64
N LEU A 384 -21.29 -10.10 -14.38
CA LEU A 384 -21.29 -11.53 -14.62
C LEU A 384 -22.37 -12.23 -13.78
N PHE A 385 -22.45 -11.93 -12.47
CA PHE A 385 -23.50 -12.48 -11.61
C PHE A 385 -24.90 -12.05 -12.05
N LEU A 386 -25.07 -10.80 -12.42
CA LEU A 386 -26.33 -10.28 -12.94
C LEU A 386 -26.78 -11.09 -14.16
N PHE A 387 -25.89 -11.33 -15.11
CA PHE A 387 -26.18 -12.13 -16.31
C PHE A 387 -26.50 -13.58 -15.96
N LEU A 388 -25.66 -14.27 -15.19
CA LEU A 388 -25.84 -15.66 -14.82
C LEU A 388 -27.13 -15.89 -14.02
N CYS A 389 -27.40 -15.01 -13.03
CA CYS A 389 -28.60 -15.12 -12.20
C CYS A 389 -29.88 -14.77 -12.97
N SER A 390 -29.81 -13.87 -13.96
CA SER A 390 -30.97 -13.54 -14.78
C SER A 390 -31.42 -14.70 -15.67
N TRP A 391 -30.50 -15.60 -16.04
CA TRP A 391 -30.77 -16.73 -16.91
C TRP A 391 -31.00 -18.04 -16.16
N LEU A 392 -30.18 -18.35 -15.14
CA LEU A 392 -30.17 -19.61 -14.41
C LEU A 392 -30.71 -19.50 -12.97
N GLY A 393 -31.11 -18.29 -12.52
CA GLY A 393 -31.58 -18.09 -11.16
C GLY A 393 -30.49 -18.38 -10.12
N PHE A 394 -30.87 -19.13 -9.07
CA PHE A 394 -29.92 -19.47 -8.00
C PHE A 394 -28.80 -20.43 -8.44
N TYR A 395 -29.05 -21.25 -9.45
CA TYR A 395 -27.99 -22.05 -10.07
C TYR A 395 -26.92 -21.14 -10.71
N GLY A 396 -27.33 -20.03 -11.35
CA GLY A 396 -26.42 -19.02 -11.88
C GLY A 396 -25.55 -18.40 -10.83
N PHE A 397 -26.12 -18.13 -9.65
CA PHE A 397 -25.36 -17.67 -8.49
C PHE A 397 -24.30 -18.70 -8.04
N LEU A 398 -24.67 -19.99 -7.92
CA LEU A 398 -23.71 -21.03 -7.53
C LEU A 398 -22.58 -21.21 -8.55
N TYR A 399 -22.90 -21.21 -9.83
CA TYR A 399 -21.90 -21.29 -10.91
C TYR A 399 -20.98 -20.06 -10.92
N GLY A 400 -21.54 -18.86 -10.72
CA GLY A 400 -20.75 -17.63 -10.61
C GLY A 400 -19.78 -17.65 -9.41
N MET A 401 -20.25 -18.10 -8.24
CA MET A 401 -19.40 -18.27 -7.06
C MET A 401 -18.28 -19.29 -7.30
N LEU A 402 -18.62 -20.45 -7.88
CA LEU A 402 -17.63 -21.48 -8.21
C LEU A 402 -16.58 -20.94 -9.19
N PHE A 403 -17.01 -20.21 -10.22
CA PHE A 403 -16.10 -19.59 -11.19
C PHE A 403 -15.12 -18.63 -10.53
N VAL A 404 -15.61 -17.72 -9.68
CA VAL A 404 -14.76 -16.76 -8.95
C VAL A 404 -13.81 -17.47 -8.01
N LEU A 405 -14.26 -18.49 -7.27
CA LEU A 405 -13.40 -19.26 -6.36
C LEU A 405 -12.30 -20.01 -7.12
N ILE A 406 -12.63 -20.65 -8.24
CA ILE A 406 -11.64 -21.33 -9.10
C ILE A 406 -10.64 -20.30 -9.64
N HIS A 407 -11.10 -19.15 -10.13
CA HIS A 407 -10.24 -18.11 -10.66
C HIS A 407 -9.25 -17.61 -9.59
N LEU A 408 -9.75 -17.25 -8.40
CA LEU A 408 -8.92 -16.76 -7.30
C LEU A 408 -7.95 -17.81 -6.75
N SER A 409 -8.33 -19.09 -6.73
CA SER A 409 -7.47 -20.18 -6.27
C SER A 409 -6.30 -20.46 -7.22
N HIS A 410 -6.48 -20.20 -8.53
CA HIS A 410 -5.41 -20.32 -9.52
C HIS A 410 -4.53 -19.08 -9.64
N LEU A 411 -4.99 -17.94 -9.11
CA LEU A 411 -4.23 -16.70 -9.15
C LEU A 411 -3.08 -16.75 -8.14
N LYS A 412 -1.92 -16.30 -8.57
CA LYS A 412 -0.72 -16.18 -7.74
C LYS A 412 -0.11 -14.81 -7.93
N SER A 413 0.45 -14.24 -6.87
CA SER A 413 1.29 -13.05 -6.94
C SER A 413 2.71 -13.48 -6.60
N PHE A 414 3.62 -13.42 -7.57
CA PHE A 414 5.03 -13.81 -7.42
C PHE A 414 5.23 -15.16 -6.70
N GLY A 415 4.46 -16.17 -7.12
CA GLY A 415 4.54 -17.53 -6.58
C GLY A 415 3.72 -17.79 -5.32
N ILE A 416 3.19 -16.77 -4.65
CA ILE A 416 2.32 -16.91 -3.47
C ILE A 416 0.87 -17.03 -3.89
N PRO A 417 0.09 -18.01 -3.35
CA PRO A 417 -1.32 -18.14 -3.66
C PRO A 417 -2.11 -16.88 -3.26
N TYR A 418 -2.95 -16.38 -4.15
CA TYR A 418 -3.69 -15.13 -3.94
C TYR A 418 -4.70 -15.21 -2.78
N LEU A 419 -5.29 -16.40 -2.55
CA LEU A 419 -6.22 -16.66 -1.44
C LEU A 419 -5.52 -17.00 -0.11
N THR A 420 -4.23 -16.71 0.05
CA THR A 420 -3.57 -16.89 1.34
C THR A 420 -4.25 -16.00 2.41
N PRO A 421 -4.52 -16.50 3.66
CA PRO A 421 -4.18 -17.84 4.19
C PRO A 421 -5.26 -18.90 3.98
N PHE A 422 -6.40 -18.62 3.34
CA PHE A 422 -7.48 -19.60 3.13
C PHE A 422 -7.01 -20.79 2.29
N VAL A 423 -6.03 -20.58 1.41
CA VAL A 423 -5.35 -21.62 0.64
C VAL A 423 -3.87 -21.54 1.00
N GLY A 424 -3.28 -22.69 1.39
CA GLY A 424 -1.86 -22.76 1.76
C GLY A 424 -1.54 -22.25 3.18
N ALA A 425 -2.49 -22.30 4.09
CA ALA A 425 -2.31 -21.91 5.50
C ALA A 425 -1.20 -22.71 6.20
N ASP A 426 -0.99 -23.96 5.80
CA ASP A 426 0.06 -24.87 6.26
C ASP A 426 1.49 -24.37 5.94
N LEU A 427 1.65 -23.54 4.92
CA LEU A 427 2.94 -22.99 4.52
C LEU A 427 3.58 -22.10 5.61
N ASN A 428 2.78 -21.54 6.51
CA ASN A 428 3.23 -20.73 7.66
C ASN A 428 2.67 -21.23 9.02
N ASP A 429 2.45 -22.53 9.17
CA ASP A 429 1.96 -23.15 10.41
C ASP A 429 0.67 -22.46 10.95
N TYR A 430 -0.25 -22.07 10.07
CA TYR A 430 -1.53 -21.39 10.36
C TYR A 430 -1.39 -20.04 11.09
N GLU A 431 -0.21 -19.46 11.17
CA GLU A 431 0.02 -18.17 11.85
C GLU A 431 -0.59 -16.97 11.09
N ASP A 432 -0.73 -17.07 9.77
CA ASP A 432 -1.29 -16.00 8.94
C ASP A 432 -2.81 -15.86 9.14
N GLU A 433 -3.49 -16.91 9.62
CA GLU A 433 -4.91 -16.86 9.95
C GLU A 433 -5.22 -15.91 11.10
N ARG A 434 -4.23 -15.68 12.00
CA ARG A 434 -4.36 -14.78 13.16
C ARG A 434 -4.53 -13.32 12.77
N ASP A 435 -4.23 -12.95 11.56
CA ASP A 435 -4.42 -11.61 11.01
C ASP A 435 -5.18 -11.65 9.67
N SER A 436 -6.17 -12.51 9.58
CA SER A 436 -7.04 -12.67 8.42
C SER A 436 -8.39 -11.99 8.64
N LEU A 437 -9.46 -12.77 8.86
CA LEU A 437 -10.83 -12.30 9.13
C LEU A 437 -10.88 -11.46 10.41
N LEU A 438 -10.24 -11.94 11.46
CA LEU A 438 -10.16 -11.27 12.75
C LEU A 438 -8.70 -10.85 13.00
N ARG A 439 -8.52 -9.59 13.39
CA ARG A 439 -7.23 -9.13 13.84
C ARG A 439 -7.00 -9.52 15.29
N GLN A 440 -5.91 -10.24 15.59
CA GLN A 440 -5.51 -10.49 16.97
C GLN A 440 -4.72 -9.30 17.56
N PRO A 441 -4.66 -9.18 18.91
CA PRO A 441 -3.81 -8.21 19.57
C PRO A 441 -2.33 -8.38 19.14
N LEU A 442 -1.58 -7.27 19.04
CA LEU A 442 -0.20 -7.27 18.55
C LEU A 442 0.73 -8.22 19.31
N PHE A 443 0.51 -8.40 20.62
CA PHE A 443 1.33 -9.31 21.45
C PHE A 443 1.10 -10.80 21.13
N CYS A 444 -0.02 -11.14 20.48
CA CYS A 444 -0.30 -12.50 20.00
C CYS A 444 0.33 -12.77 18.62
N MET A 445 0.61 -11.72 17.86
CA MET A 445 1.15 -11.82 16.50
C MET A 445 2.68 -11.94 16.55
N LYS A 446 3.17 -13.09 17.01
CA LYS A 446 4.62 -13.31 17.26
C LYS A 446 5.43 -13.55 16.00
N ARG A 447 4.80 -14.06 14.94
CA ARG A 447 5.46 -14.39 13.67
C ARG A 447 5.11 -13.41 12.58
N ARG A 448 6.01 -13.26 11.60
CA ARG A 448 5.77 -12.57 10.34
C ARG A 448 4.95 -13.44 9.40
N PRO A 449 4.23 -12.84 8.44
CA PRO A 449 3.54 -13.57 7.39
C PRO A 449 4.48 -14.42 6.53
N ILE A 450 3.88 -15.24 5.66
CA ILE A 450 4.57 -16.16 4.75
C ILE A 450 5.67 -15.51 3.90
N TYR A 451 5.61 -14.20 3.70
CA TYR A 451 6.53 -13.44 2.85
C TYR A 451 7.97 -13.41 3.36
N ALA A 452 8.18 -13.52 4.69
CA ALA A 452 9.52 -13.49 5.28
C ALA A 452 10.21 -14.86 5.23
N LYS A 453 11.55 -14.85 5.08
CA LYS A 453 12.39 -16.06 5.19
C LYS A 453 12.05 -16.86 6.45
N ARG A 454 11.99 -18.18 6.34
CA ARG A 454 11.63 -19.08 7.47
C ARG A 454 12.49 -18.84 8.71
N SER A 455 13.78 -18.54 8.53
CA SER A 455 14.72 -18.25 9.63
C SER A 455 14.42 -16.93 10.37
N GLN A 456 13.72 -16.01 9.76
CA GLN A 456 13.45 -14.66 10.28
C GLN A 456 11.95 -14.39 10.55
N ARG A 457 11.13 -15.44 10.65
CA ARG A 457 9.68 -15.28 10.87
C ARG A 457 9.31 -14.73 12.24
N ILE A 458 10.13 -14.92 13.26
CA ILE A 458 9.87 -14.41 14.62
C ILE A 458 10.13 -12.90 14.64
N ARG A 459 9.07 -12.09 14.88
CA ARG A 459 9.16 -10.62 14.97
C ARG A 459 9.02 -10.08 16.38
N LEU A 460 8.35 -10.81 17.26
CA LEU A 460 8.07 -10.36 18.63
C LEU A 460 8.66 -11.38 19.62
N LYS A 461 9.58 -10.90 20.47
CA LYS A 461 10.13 -11.65 21.61
C LYS A 461 9.82 -10.90 22.89
N ARG A 462 9.43 -11.61 23.93
CA ARG A 462 9.23 -11.01 25.25
C ARG A 462 10.59 -10.80 25.91
N LYS A 463 10.87 -9.61 26.42
CA LYS A 463 12.17 -9.31 27.06
C LYS A 463 12.39 -10.12 28.34
N ASP A 464 11.31 -10.45 29.07
CA ASP A 464 11.37 -11.18 30.34
C ASP A 464 11.79 -12.65 30.19
N ASP A 465 11.71 -13.23 29.00
CA ASP A 465 12.14 -14.63 28.77
C ASP A 465 13.67 -14.83 28.93
N HIS A 466 14.46 -13.74 29.02
CA HIS A 466 15.90 -13.80 29.28
C HIS A 466 16.26 -13.70 30.78
N VAL A 467 15.34 -13.24 31.63
CA VAL A 467 15.61 -13.06 33.08
C VAL A 467 15.45 -14.39 33.85
N PHE A 468 14.67 -15.34 33.31
CA PHE A 468 14.43 -16.65 33.95
C PHE A 468 15.29 -17.80 33.40
N LYS A 469 16.29 -17.48 32.55
CA LYS A 469 17.27 -18.50 32.06
C LYS A 469 18.68 -18.26 32.61
N LYS A 470 18.79 -17.77 33.83
CA LYS A 470 20.03 -17.82 34.59
C LYS A 470 19.87 -18.70 35.81
#